data_5450c6677fc4e35721409cc7ed549374
#
_entry.id   5450c6677fc4e35721409cc7ed549374
#
_cell.length_a   1.000
_cell.length_b   1.000
_cell.length_c   1.000
_cell.angle_alpha   90.00
_cell.angle_beta   90.00
_cell.angle_gamma   90.00
#
_symmetry.space_group_name_H-M   'P 1'
#
loop_
_entity.id
_entity.type
_entity.pdbx_description
1 polymer ?
#
loop_
_entity_poly.entity_id
_entity_poly.type
_entity_poly.pdbx_seq_one_letter_code
_entity_poly.pdbx_strand_id
1 'polypeptide(L)'
;MIVGYARVSTVDQTTAPQIPALKRAKCKRIYEETGSGRNMDRPELEKCLDRLEKGDILVVWRLDRLARSLRDLLEIMDRLDKAEVHFRSLTENFDTTSATGRTVFDFFAALTQFERELISERTKLGLSAARARGKLGGRKPKLTPKQIRQVKTLWASRKKTLQEIADQFGVHKNTIGRIVRPKSHKA
;
A
#
# COMPACT_ATOMS: atom_id res chain seq x y z
N MET A 1 -9.93 -0.42 24.16
CA MET A 1 -9.38 -1.64 24.83
C MET A 1 -7.85 -1.59 24.81
N ILE A 2 -7.11 -2.37 25.65
CA ILE A 2 -5.63 -2.46 25.54
C ILE A 2 -5.29 -3.80 24.89
N VAL A 3 -4.58 -3.75 23.75
CA VAL A 3 -4.22 -4.91 22.93
C VAL A 3 -2.70 -5.00 22.83
N GLY A 4 -2.15 -6.18 23.05
CA GLY A 4 -0.72 -6.43 22.98
C GLY A 4 -0.34 -7.11 21.66
N TYR A 5 0.85 -6.79 21.15
CA TYR A 5 1.49 -7.54 20.08
C TYR A 5 2.90 -7.94 20.48
N ALA A 6 3.22 -9.22 20.26
CA ALA A 6 4.52 -9.81 20.55
C ALA A 6 5.05 -10.54 19.33
N ARG A 7 6.35 -10.42 19.04
CA ARG A 7 6.98 -11.08 17.89
C ARG A 7 8.33 -11.69 18.23
N VAL A 8 8.56 -12.90 17.73
CA VAL A 8 9.89 -13.54 17.70
C VAL A 8 10.34 -13.79 16.27
N SER A 9 11.65 -13.77 16.06
CA SER A 9 12.24 -13.87 14.72
C SER A 9 12.51 -15.31 14.27
N THR A 10 12.52 -16.28 15.19
CA THR A 10 12.75 -17.71 14.92
C THR A 10 11.90 -18.56 15.86
N VAL A 11 11.67 -19.84 15.46
CA VAL A 11 10.91 -20.81 16.25
C VAL A 11 11.60 -21.09 17.61
N ASP A 12 12.94 -20.98 17.67
CA ASP A 12 13.72 -21.22 18.88
C ASP A 12 13.74 -20.02 19.84
N GLN A 13 13.32 -18.84 19.41
CA GLN A 13 13.18 -17.67 20.27
C GLN A 13 11.78 -17.63 20.86
N THR A 14 11.69 -17.34 22.14
CA THR A 14 10.41 -17.28 22.85
C THR A 14 9.92 -15.85 23.03
N THR A 15 8.59 -15.67 23.07
CA THR A 15 7.96 -14.42 23.52
C THR A 15 8.02 -14.26 25.04
N ALA A 16 8.70 -15.18 25.76
CA ALA A 16 8.70 -15.27 27.19
C ALA A 16 8.93 -13.94 27.95
N PRO A 17 9.88 -13.07 27.60
CA PRO A 17 10.01 -11.76 28.25
C PRO A 17 8.91 -10.77 27.87
N GLN A 18 8.31 -10.88 26.68
CA GLN A 18 7.32 -9.95 26.16
C GLN A 18 5.94 -10.16 26.78
N ILE A 19 5.48 -11.43 26.84
CA ILE A 19 4.13 -11.76 27.31
C ILE A 19 3.89 -11.31 28.75
N PRO A 20 4.77 -11.57 29.76
CA PRO A 20 4.60 -11.03 31.10
C PRO A 20 4.57 -9.50 31.15
N ALA A 21 5.37 -8.82 30.31
CA ALA A 21 5.37 -7.35 30.24
C ALA A 21 4.05 -6.82 29.72
N LEU A 22 3.51 -7.41 28.64
CA LEU A 22 2.22 -7.05 28.08
C LEU A 22 1.05 -7.35 29.03
N LYS A 23 1.10 -8.48 29.76
CA LYS A 23 0.12 -8.77 30.82
C LYS A 23 0.16 -7.75 31.95
N ARG A 24 1.35 -7.36 32.42
CA ARG A 24 1.51 -6.27 33.39
C ARG A 24 0.98 -4.93 32.90
N ALA A 25 1.09 -4.66 31.61
CA ALA A 25 0.48 -3.49 30.96
C ALA A 25 -1.05 -3.61 30.79
N LYS A 26 -1.67 -4.67 31.34
CA LYS A 26 -3.12 -4.93 31.33
C LYS A 26 -3.70 -5.14 29.93
N CYS A 27 -2.91 -5.71 29.00
CA CYS A 27 -3.42 -6.10 27.69
C CYS A 27 -4.49 -7.20 27.85
N LYS A 28 -5.70 -6.92 27.36
CA LYS A 28 -6.84 -7.87 27.41
C LYS A 28 -6.70 -8.97 26.36
N ARG A 29 -6.03 -8.69 25.24
CA ARG A 29 -5.72 -9.63 24.17
C ARG A 29 -4.26 -9.43 23.75
N ILE A 30 -3.57 -10.50 23.43
CA ILE A 30 -2.19 -10.48 22.95
C ILE A 30 -2.14 -11.31 21.67
N TYR A 31 -1.63 -10.71 20.59
CA TYR A 31 -1.33 -11.37 19.34
C TYR A 31 0.14 -11.76 19.32
N GLU A 32 0.43 -13.04 19.04
CA GLU A 32 1.78 -13.58 19.06
C GLU A 32 2.17 -13.99 17.64
N GLU A 33 3.19 -13.34 17.10
CA GLU A 33 3.73 -13.60 15.77
C GLU A 33 5.02 -14.38 15.86
N THR A 34 5.10 -15.52 15.17
CA THR A 34 6.34 -16.26 14.98
C THR A 34 6.71 -16.19 13.49
N GLY A 35 7.77 -15.45 13.17
CA GLY A 35 8.17 -15.28 11.78
C GLY A 35 9.67 -15.12 11.61
N SER A 36 10.26 -15.83 10.65
CA SER A 36 11.65 -15.61 10.24
C SER A 36 11.79 -14.25 9.57
N GLY A 37 12.94 -13.58 9.76
CA GLY A 37 13.21 -12.27 9.15
C GLY A 37 13.15 -12.21 7.62
N ARG A 38 13.05 -13.37 6.95
CA ARG A 38 12.89 -13.51 5.49
C ARG A 38 11.43 -13.59 5.04
N ASN A 39 10.52 -14.04 5.89
CA ASN A 39 9.10 -14.09 5.55
C ASN A 39 8.45 -12.75 5.86
N MET A 40 7.91 -12.07 4.83
CA MET A 40 7.32 -10.74 4.95
C MET A 40 5.91 -10.78 5.54
N ASP A 41 5.28 -11.95 5.58
CA ASP A 41 3.91 -12.12 6.05
C ASP A 41 3.85 -12.05 7.58
N ARG A 42 2.95 -11.23 8.10
CA ARG A 42 2.66 -11.06 9.52
C ARG A 42 1.15 -11.18 9.77
N PRO A 43 0.60 -12.36 9.60
CA PRO A 43 -0.85 -12.54 9.68
C PRO A 43 -1.42 -12.16 11.04
N GLU A 44 -0.67 -12.33 12.11
CA GLU A 44 -1.14 -11.96 13.45
C GLU A 44 -1.08 -10.44 13.68
N LEU A 45 -0.10 -9.74 13.11
CA LEU A 45 -0.09 -8.26 13.11
C LEU A 45 -1.27 -7.71 12.31
N GLU A 46 -1.52 -8.21 11.10
CA GLU A 46 -2.65 -7.76 10.28
C GLU A 46 -3.98 -8.02 11.00
N LYS A 47 -4.20 -9.21 11.55
CA LYS A 47 -5.38 -9.50 12.38
C LYS A 47 -5.51 -8.59 13.59
N CYS A 48 -4.38 -8.20 14.20
CA CYS A 48 -4.36 -7.27 15.30
C CYS A 48 -4.83 -5.90 14.85
N LEU A 49 -4.21 -5.35 13.79
CA LEU A 49 -4.49 -4.02 13.27
C LEU A 49 -5.93 -3.88 12.74
N ASP A 50 -6.45 -4.94 12.09
CA ASP A 50 -7.83 -4.95 11.56
C ASP A 50 -8.92 -5.02 12.64
N ARG A 51 -8.56 -5.40 13.86
CA ARG A 51 -9.51 -5.52 14.99
C ARG A 51 -9.44 -4.36 15.98
N LEU A 52 -8.47 -3.47 15.80
CA LEU A 52 -8.37 -2.28 16.64
C LEU A 52 -9.47 -1.27 16.26
N GLU A 53 -10.08 -0.72 17.27
CA GLU A 53 -11.14 0.28 17.15
C GLU A 53 -10.67 1.63 17.70
N LYS A 54 -11.33 2.70 17.31
CA LYS A 54 -11.08 4.05 17.82
C LYS A 54 -11.01 4.09 19.33
N GLY A 55 -9.95 4.67 19.86
CA GLY A 55 -9.69 4.77 21.31
C GLY A 55 -9.04 3.54 21.92
N ASP A 56 -8.76 2.49 21.15
CA ASP A 56 -7.95 1.36 21.60
C ASP A 56 -6.49 1.77 21.75
N ILE A 57 -5.72 0.95 22.49
CA ILE A 57 -4.28 1.16 22.69
C ILE A 57 -3.55 -0.10 22.22
N LEU A 58 -2.73 0.02 21.19
CA LEU A 58 -1.79 -1.03 20.80
C LEU A 58 -0.53 -0.93 21.65
N VAL A 59 -0.18 -2.01 22.35
CA VAL A 59 1.00 -2.08 23.22
C VAL A 59 1.99 -3.09 22.69
N VAL A 60 3.25 -2.68 22.60
CA VAL A 60 4.37 -3.58 22.28
C VAL A 60 5.44 -3.50 23.36
N TRP A 61 6.23 -4.55 23.49
CA TRP A 61 7.35 -4.54 24.40
C TRP A 61 8.45 -3.59 23.97
N ARG A 62 8.79 -3.59 22.63
CA ARG A 62 9.78 -2.71 21.98
C ARG A 62 9.36 -2.41 20.54
N LEU A 63 9.81 -1.27 20.02
CA LEU A 63 9.54 -0.85 18.64
C LEU A 63 10.06 -1.84 17.59
N ASP A 64 11.23 -2.47 17.83
CA ASP A 64 11.81 -3.47 16.93
C ASP A 64 11.00 -4.79 16.87
N ARG A 65 10.07 -5.00 17.81
CA ARG A 65 9.10 -6.10 17.74
C ARG A 65 7.90 -5.78 16.85
N LEU A 66 7.54 -4.51 16.77
CA LEU A 66 6.46 -4.06 15.90
C LEU A 66 6.94 -3.92 14.44
N ALA A 67 8.04 -3.22 14.24
CA ALA A 67 8.52 -2.86 12.91
C ALA A 67 9.89 -3.46 12.59
N ARG A 68 10.17 -3.69 11.31
CA ARG A 68 11.45 -4.23 10.80
C ARG A 68 12.34 -3.14 10.21
N SER A 69 11.77 -2.01 9.90
CA SER A 69 12.46 -0.84 9.36
C SER A 69 11.72 0.43 9.79
N LEU A 70 12.36 1.58 9.65
CA LEU A 70 11.71 2.86 9.89
C LEU A 70 10.47 3.02 8.99
N ARG A 71 10.57 2.67 7.73
CA ARG A 71 9.45 2.74 6.78
C ARG A 71 8.25 1.90 7.24
N ASP A 72 8.49 0.66 7.63
CA ASP A 72 7.46 -0.25 8.17
C ASP A 72 6.81 0.33 9.43
N LEU A 73 7.61 0.95 10.33
CA LEU A 73 7.10 1.65 11.50
C LEU A 73 6.19 2.80 11.11
N LEU A 74 6.62 3.63 10.17
CA LEU A 74 5.84 4.77 9.70
C LEU A 74 4.51 4.35 9.06
N GLU A 75 4.51 3.27 8.27
CA GLU A 75 3.29 2.72 7.66
C GLU A 75 2.31 2.20 8.73
N ILE A 76 2.80 1.53 9.76
CA ILE A 76 1.96 1.07 10.89
C ILE A 76 1.42 2.28 11.67
N MET A 77 2.26 3.27 11.98
CA MET A 77 1.84 4.48 12.69
C MET A 77 0.76 5.25 11.93
N ASP A 78 0.89 5.40 10.61
CA ASP A 78 -0.12 6.02 9.75
C ASP A 78 -1.48 5.27 9.79
N ARG A 79 -1.44 3.92 9.85
CA ARG A 79 -2.66 3.10 10.01
C ARG A 79 -3.33 3.34 11.37
N LEU A 80 -2.53 3.39 12.45
CA LEU A 80 -3.05 3.62 13.80
C LEU A 80 -3.66 5.02 13.93
N ASP A 81 -3.01 6.04 13.35
CA ASP A 81 -3.52 7.40 13.36
C ASP A 81 -4.87 7.52 12.63
N LYS A 82 -4.97 6.95 11.44
CA LYS A 82 -6.22 6.92 10.65
C LYS A 82 -7.36 6.19 11.35
N ALA A 83 -7.02 5.17 12.14
CA ALA A 83 -7.98 4.43 12.96
C ALA A 83 -8.27 5.10 14.31
N GLU A 84 -7.62 6.22 14.63
CA GLU A 84 -7.68 6.91 15.92
C GLU A 84 -7.34 5.97 17.10
N VAL A 85 -6.34 5.08 16.88
CA VAL A 85 -5.82 4.12 17.85
C VAL A 85 -4.55 4.67 18.47
N HIS A 86 -4.44 4.56 19.80
CA HIS A 86 -3.23 4.94 20.53
C HIS A 86 -2.16 3.86 20.47
N PHE A 87 -0.92 4.26 20.66
CA PHE A 87 0.23 3.35 20.64
C PHE A 87 1.09 3.51 21.90
N ARG A 88 1.62 2.39 22.41
CA ARG A 88 2.55 2.38 23.54
C ARG A 88 3.66 1.36 23.35
N SER A 89 4.92 1.80 23.51
CA SER A 89 6.08 0.93 23.64
C SER A 89 6.60 0.94 25.07
N LEU A 90 6.75 -0.26 25.66
CA LEU A 90 7.04 -0.37 27.09
C LEU A 90 8.51 -0.05 27.42
N THR A 91 9.44 -0.40 26.53
CA THR A 91 10.88 -0.23 26.78
C THR A 91 11.34 1.20 26.48
N GLU A 92 10.85 1.79 25.40
CA GLU A 92 11.21 3.14 24.98
C GLU A 92 10.39 4.23 25.68
N ASN A 93 9.47 3.86 26.61
CA ASN A 93 8.54 4.78 27.27
C ASN A 93 7.79 5.72 26.29
N PHE A 94 7.50 5.21 25.10
CA PHE A 94 6.77 5.93 24.08
C PHE A 94 5.27 5.64 24.23
N ASP A 95 4.48 6.66 24.51
CA ASP A 95 3.04 6.52 24.77
C ASP A 95 2.27 7.71 24.15
N THR A 96 1.54 7.45 23.07
CA THR A 96 0.78 8.47 22.34
C THR A 96 -0.46 8.99 23.11
N THR A 97 -0.77 8.39 24.27
CA THR A 97 -1.79 8.96 25.16
C THR A 97 -1.27 10.15 25.97
N SER A 98 0.05 10.30 26.06
CA SER A 98 0.69 11.47 26.69
C SER A 98 0.93 12.60 25.67
N ALA A 99 0.97 13.86 26.14
CA ALA A 99 1.25 15.01 25.27
C ALA A 99 2.60 14.87 24.56
N THR A 100 3.66 14.51 25.29
CA THR A 100 5.01 14.30 24.71
C THR A 100 5.01 13.18 23.66
N GLY A 101 4.39 12.03 23.97
CA GLY A 101 4.31 10.92 23.01
C GLY A 101 3.48 11.28 21.78
N ARG A 102 2.44 12.10 21.92
CA ARG A 102 1.67 12.61 20.80
C ARG A 102 2.52 13.49 19.89
N THR A 103 3.31 14.41 20.44
CA THR A 103 4.23 15.25 19.64
C THR A 103 5.24 14.40 18.86
N VAL A 104 5.81 13.35 19.47
CA VAL A 104 6.71 12.43 18.76
C VAL A 104 5.96 11.66 17.68
N PHE A 105 4.72 11.25 17.93
CA PHE A 105 3.87 10.57 16.94
C PHE A 105 3.57 11.50 15.74
N ASP A 106 3.21 12.75 15.99
CA ASP A 106 2.97 13.75 14.95
C ASP A 106 4.23 14.00 14.09
N PHE A 107 5.42 13.95 14.71
CA PHE A 107 6.68 13.98 13.97
C PHE A 107 6.85 12.77 13.03
N PHE A 108 6.52 11.57 13.47
CA PHE A 108 6.51 10.38 12.59
C PHE A 108 5.51 10.50 11.44
N ALA A 109 4.33 11.05 11.69
CA ALA A 109 3.32 11.29 10.65
C ALA A 109 3.84 12.28 9.60
N ALA A 110 4.47 13.39 10.03
CA ALA A 110 5.10 14.36 9.14
C ALA A 110 6.23 13.74 8.30
N LEU A 111 7.06 12.89 8.91
CA LEU A 111 8.14 12.18 8.22
C LEU A 111 7.59 11.22 7.15
N THR A 112 6.50 10.54 7.45
CA THR A 112 5.80 9.65 6.49
C THR A 112 5.30 10.43 5.28
N GLN A 113 4.71 11.59 5.50
CA GLN A 113 4.24 12.47 4.43
C GLN A 113 5.40 12.96 3.56
N PHE A 114 6.49 13.38 4.18
CA PHE A 114 7.69 13.81 3.46
C PHE A 114 8.30 12.71 2.58
N GLU A 115 8.39 11.46 3.08
CA GLU A 115 8.84 10.33 2.26
C GLU A 115 7.93 10.06 1.06
N ARG A 116 6.61 10.15 1.23
CA ARG A 116 5.65 10.00 0.13
C ARG A 116 5.83 11.07 -0.94
N GLU A 117 6.06 12.31 -0.53
CA GLU A 117 6.30 13.43 -1.44
C GLU A 117 7.59 13.25 -2.24
N LEU A 118 8.67 12.84 -1.59
CA LEU A 118 9.95 12.54 -2.25
C LEU A 118 9.81 11.41 -3.29
N ILE A 119 9.08 10.33 -2.97
CA ILE A 119 8.83 9.23 -3.91
C ILE A 119 8.00 9.72 -5.10
N SER A 120 6.97 10.52 -4.86
CA SER A 120 6.14 11.13 -5.91
C SER A 120 6.96 12.02 -6.84
N GLU A 121 7.81 12.88 -6.27
CA GLU A 121 8.69 13.75 -7.04
C GLU A 121 9.68 12.97 -7.91
N ARG A 122 10.39 12.00 -7.32
CA ARG A 122 11.29 11.11 -8.07
C ARG A 122 10.58 10.38 -9.20
N THR A 123 9.36 9.91 -8.96
CA THR A 123 8.54 9.24 -9.98
C THR A 123 8.16 10.20 -11.11
N LYS A 124 7.75 11.44 -10.80
CA LYS A 124 7.44 12.48 -11.79
C LYS A 124 8.67 12.81 -12.65
N LEU A 125 9.83 13.00 -12.01
CA LEU A 125 11.09 13.26 -12.70
C LEU A 125 11.49 12.07 -13.61
N GLY A 126 11.38 10.84 -13.10
CA GLY A 126 11.65 9.63 -13.88
C GLY A 126 10.72 9.48 -15.09
N LEU A 127 9.42 9.77 -14.93
CA LEU A 127 8.45 9.74 -16.02
C LEU A 127 8.71 10.85 -17.05
N SER A 128 9.06 12.07 -16.62
CA SER A 128 9.40 13.17 -17.53
C SER A 128 10.63 12.83 -18.37
N ALA A 129 11.69 12.31 -17.73
CA ALA A 129 12.90 11.86 -18.40
C ALA A 129 12.64 10.68 -19.38
N ALA A 130 11.75 9.76 -19.01
CA ALA A 130 11.35 8.66 -19.91
C ALA A 130 10.58 9.19 -21.14
N ARG A 131 9.66 10.14 -20.95
CA ARG A 131 8.92 10.79 -22.04
C ARG A 131 9.85 11.58 -22.96
N ALA A 132 10.83 12.31 -22.43
CA ALA A 132 11.84 13.01 -23.22
C ALA A 132 12.66 12.06 -24.11
N ARG A 133 12.85 10.79 -23.67
CA ARG A 133 13.48 9.73 -24.46
C ARG A 133 12.51 8.96 -25.36
N GLY A 134 11.29 9.45 -25.58
CA GLY A 134 10.26 8.83 -26.41
C GLY A 134 9.59 7.58 -25.80
N LYS A 135 9.85 7.27 -24.54
CA LYS A 135 9.20 6.14 -23.84
C LYS A 135 7.85 6.60 -23.30
N LEU A 136 6.78 6.29 -24.01
CA LEU A 136 5.41 6.50 -23.54
C LEU A 136 5.01 5.32 -22.63
N GLY A 137 4.62 5.65 -21.41
CA GLY A 137 4.04 4.67 -20.48
C GLY A 137 2.64 4.23 -20.92
N GLY A 138 2.10 3.23 -20.25
CA GLY A 138 0.76 2.71 -20.48
C GLY A 138 0.75 1.34 -21.14
N ARG A 139 -0.46 0.79 -21.31
CA ARG A 139 -0.67 -0.51 -21.96
C ARG A 139 -0.35 -0.42 -23.45
N LYS A 140 0.48 -1.32 -23.95
CA LYS A 140 0.76 -1.39 -25.40
C LYS A 140 -0.53 -1.53 -26.20
N PRO A 141 -0.69 -0.78 -27.34
CA PRO A 141 -1.84 -0.93 -28.21
C PRO A 141 -1.98 -2.40 -28.66
N LYS A 142 -3.20 -2.94 -28.66
CA LYS A 142 -3.46 -4.31 -29.12
C LYS A 142 -3.30 -4.44 -30.65
N LEU A 143 -3.47 -3.35 -31.37
CA LEU A 143 -3.37 -3.31 -32.84
C LEU A 143 -2.15 -2.51 -33.27
N THR A 144 -1.45 -3.02 -34.27
CA THR A 144 -0.32 -2.34 -34.91
C THR A 144 -0.81 -1.16 -35.77
N PRO A 145 0.07 -0.18 -36.10
CA PRO A 145 -0.30 0.93 -36.97
C PRO A 145 -0.84 0.48 -38.34
N LYS A 146 -0.36 -0.66 -38.85
CA LYS A 146 -0.85 -1.27 -40.10
C LYS A 146 -2.30 -1.77 -39.95
N GLN A 147 -2.56 -2.48 -38.86
CA GLN A 147 -3.91 -2.97 -38.55
C GLN A 147 -4.89 -1.83 -38.27
N ILE A 148 -4.47 -0.76 -37.60
CA ILE A 148 -5.30 0.42 -37.37
C ILE A 148 -5.71 1.06 -38.70
N ARG A 149 -4.81 1.16 -39.70
CA ARG A 149 -5.15 1.63 -41.04
C ARG A 149 -6.18 0.72 -41.72
N GLN A 150 -5.98 -0.58 -41.69
CA GLN A 150 -6.93 -1.58 -42.20
C GLN A 150 -8.32 -1.45 -41.58
N VAL A 151 -8.39 -1.31 -40.24
CA VAL A 151 -9.65 -1.09 -39.51
C VAL A 151 -10.37 0.16 -40.03
N LYS A 152 -9.67 1.28 -40.26
CA LYS A 152 -10.26 2.51 -40.77
C LYS A 152 -10.80 2.32 -42.20
N THR A 153 -10.06 1.62 -43.04
CA THR A 153 -10.50 1.32 -44.44
C THR A 153 -11.74 0.43 -44.47
N LEU A 154 -11.74 -0.63 -43.64
CA LEU A 154 -12.90 -1.52 -43.54
C LEU A 154 -14.14 -0.80 -43.01
N TRP A 155 -13.97 0.08 -42.03
CA TRP A 155 -15.08 0.90 -41.53
C TRP A 155 -15.61 1.89 -42.59
N ALA A 156 -14.71 2.53 -43.31
CA ALA A 156 -15.08 3.49 -44.37
C ALA A 156 -15.86 2.85 -45.54
N SER A 157 -15.60 1.57 -45.84
CA SER A 157 -16.34 0.82 -46.88
C SER A 157 -17.81 0.55 -46.53
N ARG A 158 -18.21 0.72 -45.25
CA ARG A 158 -19.57 0.46 -44.69
C ARG A 158 -20.11 -0.97 -44.93
N LYS A 159 -19.26 -1.91 -45.34
CA LYS A 159 -19.63 -3.30 -45.64
C LYS A 159 -19.61 -4.20 -44.39
N LYS A 160 -19.02 -3.74 -43.29
CA LYS A 160 -18.88 -4.54 -42.04
C LYS A 160 -19.29 -3.74 -40.83
N THR A 161 -19.88 -4.42 -39.88
CA THR A 161 -20.23 -3.89 -38.56
C THR A 161 -18.99 -3.76 -37.65
N LEU A 162 -19.10 -2.98 -36.59
CA LEU A 162 -18.03 -2.88 -35.56
C LEU A 162 -17.67 -4.23 -34.96
N GLN A 163 -18.65 -5.13 -34.81
CA GLN A 163 -18.46 -6.47 -34.26
C GLN A 163 -17.66 -7.35 -35.23
N GLU A 164 -18.05 -7.43 -36.48
CA GLU A 164 -17.35 -8.23 -37.50
C GLU A 164 -15.91 -7.80 -37.70
N ILE A 165 -15.65 -6.47 -37.64
CA ILE A 165 -14.28 -5.97 -37.68
C ILE A 165 -13.52 -6.34 -36.42
N ALA A 166 -14.15 -6.29 -35.25
CA ALA A 166 -13.53 -6.66 -33.98
C ALA A 166 -13.13 -8.13 -33.96
N ASP A 167 -14.01 -9.01 -34.42
CA ASP A 167 -13.78 -10.45 -34.51
C ASP A 167 -12.62 -10.77 -35.47
N GLN A 168 -12.56 -10.08 -36.62
CA GLN A 168 -11.47 -10.26 -37.60
C GLN A 168 -10.08 -9.92 -37.03
N PHE A 169 -9.99 -8.96 -36.10
CA PHE A 169 -8.71 -8.54 -35.48
C PHE A 169 -8.51 -9.11 -34.07
N GLY A 170 -9.38 -9.96 -33.55
CA GLY A 170 -9.30 -10.57 -32.22
C GLY A 170 -9.33 -9.55 -31.07
N VAL A 171 -10.14 -8.48 -31.23
CA VAL A 171 -10.27 -7.42 -30.23
C VAL A 171 -11.72 -7.15 -29.87
N HIS A 172 -11.98 -6.52 -28.75
CA HIS A 172 -13.34 -6.15 -28.38
C HIS A 172 -13.87 -5.00 -29.24
N LYS A 173 -15.17 -4.99 -29.58
CA LYS A 173 -15.84 -3.95 -30.42
C LYS A 173 -15.55 -2.53 -29.96
N ASN A 174 -15.44 -2.29 -28.64
CA ASN A 174 -15.11 -0.99 -28.10
C ASN A 174 -13.70 -0.49 -28.49
N THR A 175 -12.76 -1.40 -28.77
CA THR A 175 -11.42 -1.06 -29.27
C THR A 175 -11.53 -0.52 -30.69
N ILE A 176 -12.31 -1.16 -31.54
CA ILE A 176 -12.60 -0.66 -32.90
C ILE A 176 -13.35 0.68 -32.84
N GLY A 177 -14.40 0.76 -32.00
CA GLY A 177 -15.16 2.00 -31.84
C GLY A 177 -14.30 3.22 -31.47
N ARG A 178 -13.30 3.04 -30.59
CA ARG A 178 -12.35 4.13 -30.23
C ARG A 178 -11.42 4.54 -31.38
N ILE A 179 -11.11 3.64 -32.29
CA ILE A 179 -10.25 3.90 -33.45
C ILE A 179 -11.01 4.68 -34.55
N VAL A 180 -12.26 4.30 -34.79
CA VAL A 180 -13.07 4.86 -35.88
C VAL A 180 -13.90 6.08 -35.48
N ARG A 181 -14.19 6.21 -34.16
CA ARG A 181 -14.91 7.32 -33.53
C ARG A 181 -14.09 7.89 -32.38
N PRO A 182 -12.93 8.51 -32.62
CA PRO A 182 -12.16 9.11 -31.54
C PRO A 182 -13.03 10.15 -30.83
N LYS A 183 -13.12 10.06 -29.51
CA LYS A 183 -13.73 11.15 -28.71
C LYS A 183 -12.89 12.40 -28.98
N SER A 184 -13.52 13.46 -29.49
CA SER A 184 -12.88 14.77 -29.49
C SER A 184 -12.51 15.10 -28.04
N HIS A 185 -11.22 15.20 -27.75
CA HIS A 185 -10.80 15.82 -26.49
C HIS A 185 -11.26 17.29 -26.59
N LYS A 186 -12.29 17.63 -25.81
CA LYS A 186 -12.50 19.04 -25.50
C LYS A 186 -11.24 19.53 -24.80
N ALA A 187 -10.61 20.50 -25.40
CA ALA A 187 -9.51 21.26 -24.83
C ALA A 187 -9.92 21.91 -23.51
#